data_517e78661b2999ea55bc991c56260da9
#
_entry.id   517e78661b2999ea55bc991c56260da9
#
_cell.length_a   1.000
_cell.length_b   1.000
_cell.length_c   1.000
_cell.angle_alpha   90.00
_cell.angle_beta   90.00
_cell.angle_gamma   90.00
#
_symmetry.space_group_name_H-M   'P 1'
#
loop_
_entity.id
_entity.type
_entity.pdbx_description
1 polymer ?
#
loop_
_entity_poly.entity_id
_entity_poly.type
_entity_poly.pdbx_seq_one_letter_code
_entity_poly.pdbx_strand_id
1 'polypeptide(L)'
;LLFPHDPRKKMDAYLTLTDSSLLETVRGWKTSRHSGERRLGEEWARILGRDVKWKMAYSTVLKEKGQERGMDFPSHSHFEKQIRKELPKHLQQVEFRVDMAPLDPRPDPKDQRGNPLYVYDPGTRTVSTEPLEEFLDLLPTRLIQFRIYSLDHRHDAVLSRAAGTVLNKTPSSIESHS
;
A
#
# COMPACT_ATOMS: atom_id res chain seq x y z
N LEU A 1 -8.60 -0.14 24.60
CA LEU A 1 -7.17 -0.34 24.80
C LEU A 1 -6.50 1.03 24.70
N LEU A 2 -6.23 1.66 25.82
CA LEU A 2 -5.37 2.83 25.87
C LEU A 2 -3.95 2.31 26.07
N PHE A 3 -3.15 2.38 25.00
CA PHE A 3 -1.71 2.24 25.16
C PHE A 3 -1.26 3.33 26.16
N PRO A 4 -0.54 2.98 27.21
CA PRO A 4 -0.05 3.99 28.15
C PRO A 4 0.89 4.93 27.39
N HIS A 5 0.59 6.24 27.44
CA HIS A 5 1.46 7.28 26.85
C HIS A 5 2.88 7.27 27.43
N ASP A 6 3.05 6.76 28.63
CA ASP A 6 4.35 6.54 29.25
C ASP A 6 4.40 5.12 29.83
N PRO A 7 5.08 4.18 29.15
CA PRO A 7 5.20 2.80 29.60
C PRO A 7 5.79 2.68 31.00
N ARG A 8 6.71 3.59 31.39
CA ARG A 8 7.39 3.57 32.70
C ARG A 8 6.44 3.78 33.87
N LYS A 9 5.34 4.51 33.67
CA LYS A 9 4.32 4.76 34.71
C LYS A 9 3.32 3.62 34.88
N LYS A 10 3.24 2.71 33.90
CA LYS A 10 2.30 1.58 33.90
C LYS A 10 2.99 0.33 33.37
N MET A 11 4.17 0.03 33.88
CA MET A 11 5.00 -1.07 33.39
C MET A 11 4.27 -2.42 33.43
N ASP A 12 3.57 -2.72 34.51
CA ASP A 12 2.83 -3.99 34.64
C ASP A 12 1.72 -4.11 33.56
N ALA A 13 0.99 -3.02 33.30
CA ALA A 13 -0.01 -3.00 32.25
C ALA A 13 0.62 -3.11 30.85
N TYR A 14 1.80 -2.53 30.66
CA TYR A 14 2.54 -2.66 29.40
C TYR A 14 3.06 -4.08 29.17
N LEU A 15 3.62 -4.71 30.19
CA LEU A 15 4.14 -6.08 30.09
C LEU A 15 3.05 -7.14 29.88
N THR A 16 1.80 -6.84 30.23
CA THR A 16 0.64 -7.73 29.95
C THR A 16 0.09 -7.56 28.54
N LEU A 17 0.53 -6.53 27.79
CA LEU A 17 0.13 -6.34 26.39
C LEU A 17 0.92 -7.29 25.50
N THR A 18 0.33 -8.41 25.19
CA THR A 18 0.82 -9.39 24.22
C THR A 18 -0.15 -9.49 23.05
N ASP A 19 0.28 -10.07 21.92
CA ASP A 19 -0.61 -10.34 20.79
C ASP A 19 -1.81 -11.19 21.23
N SER A 20 -1.59 -12.16 22.11
CA SER A 20 -2.66 -13.02 22.64
C SER A 20 -3.66 -12.22 23.48
N SER A 21 -3.19 -11.36 24.40
CA SER A 21 -4.08 -10.52 25.23
C SER A 21 -4.86 -9.51 24.40
N LEU A 22 -4.25 -8.98 23.33
CA LEU A 22 -4.92 -8.11 22.38
C LEU A 22 -6.04 -8.87 21.66
N LEU A 23 -5.75 -10.06 21.11
CA LEU A 23 -6.72 -10.89 20.40
C LEU A 23 -7.90 -11.28 21.29
N GLU A 24 -7.65 -11.60 22.55
CA GLU A 24 -8.69 -11.94 23.51
C GLU A 24 -9.57 -10.71 23.82
N THR A 25 -8.95 -9.57 24.04
CA THR A 25 -9.66 -8.31 24.27
C THR A 25 -10.57 -7.92 23.11
N VAL A 26 -10.07 -7.96 21.89
CA VAL A 26 -10.86 -7.56 20.70
C VAL A 26 -11.97 -8.56 20.37
N ARG A 27 -11.79 -9.84 20.69
CA ARG A 27 -12.87 -10.84 20.61
C ARG A 27 -14.00 -10.53 21.58
N GLY A 28 -13.66 -10.09 22.80
CA GLY A 28 -14.63 -9.68 23.82
C GLY A 28 -15.45 -8.46 23.42
N TRP A 29 -14.90 -7.56 22.59
CA TRP A 29 -15.63 -6.37 22.15
C TRP A 29 -16.89 -6.65 21.35
N LYS A 30 -16.98 -7.79 20.67
CA LYS A 30 -18.17 -8.17 19.91
C LYS A 30 -19.43 -8.24 20.79
N THR A 31 -19.28 -8.59 22.06
CA THR A 31 -20.37 -8.70 23.04
C THR A 31 -20.42 -7.53 24.04
N SER A 32 -19.62 -6.49 23.83
CA SER A 32 -19.56 -5.33 24.72
C SER A 32 -20.89 -4.58 24.77
N ARG A 33 -21.19 -4.00 25.94
CA ARG A 33 -22.34 -3.09 26.12
C ARG A 33 -22.14 -1.73 25.40
N HIS A 34 -20.90 -1.35 25.14
CA HIS A 34 -20.55 -0.11 24.44
C HIS A 34 -20.63 -0.27 22.92
N SER A 35 -21.46 0.56 22.28
CA SER A 35 -21.69 0.50 20.83
C SER A 35 -20.41 0.67 19.98
N GLY A 36 -19.50 1.56 20.44
CA GLY A 36 -18.21 1.78 19.78
C GLY A 36 -17.31 0.54 19.80
N GLU A 37 -17.23 -0.16 20.95
CA GLU A 37 -16.47 -1.40 21.06
C GLU A 37 -17.10 -2.51 20.24
N ARG A 38 -18.43 -2.67 20.25
CA ARG A 38 -19.10 -3.66 19.38
C ARG A 38 -18.77 -3.47 17.92
N ARG A 39 -18.84 -2.23 17.42
CA ARG A 39 -18.50 -1.93 16.03
C ARG A 39 -17.05 -2.28 15.71
N LEU A 40 -16.11 -1.95 16.60
CA LEU A 40 -14.71 -2.35 16.45
C LEU A 40 -14.55 -3.87 16.53
N GLY A 41 -15.26 -4.54 17.44
CA GLY A 41 -15.26 -6.00 17.58
C GLY A 41 -15.77 -6.73 16.34
N GLU A 42 -16.76 -6.17 15.65
CA GLU A 42 -17.26 -6.69 14.36
C GLU A 42 -16.20 -6.57 13.26
N GLU A 43 -15.53 -5.41 13.14
CA GLU A 43 -14.45 -5.23 12.17
C GLU A 43 -13.25 -6.15 12.48
N TRP A 44 -12.87 -6.30 13.74
CA TRP A 44 -11.85 -7.27 14.16
C TRP A 44 -12.24 -8.71 13.85
N ALA A 45 -13.49 -9.08 14.07
CA ALA A 45 -13.98 -10.42 13.76
C ALA A 45 -13.85 -10.74 12.26
N ARG A 46 -14.07 -9.75 11.38
CA ARG A 46 -13.83 -9.89 9.93
C ARG A 46 -12.36 -10.13 9.62
N ILE A 47 -11.46 -9.33 10.22
CA ILE A 47 -10.01 -9.48 10.02
C ILE A 47 -9.55 -10.87 10.47
N LEU A 48 -9.95 -11.29 11.67
CA LEU A 48 -9.57 -12.59 12.23
C LEU A 48 -10.20 -13.77 11.47
N GLY A 49 -11.42 -13.58 10.95
CA GLY A 49 -12.11 -14.55 10.10
C GLY A 49 -11.67 -14.53 8.64
N ARG A 50 -10.73 -13.66 8.27
CA ARG A 50 -10.30 -13.44 6.87
C ARG A 50 -11.44 -13.02 5.94
N ASP A 51 -12.51 -12.44 6.49
CA ASP A 51 -13.59 -11.82 5.72
C ASP A 51 -13.20 -10.40 5.35
N VAL A 52 -12.36 -10.28 4.32
CA VAL A 52 -11.82 -8.99 3.89
C VAL A 52 -12.94 -8.14 3.29
N LYS A 53 -13.23 -7.00 3.92
CA LYS A 53 -14.27 -6.06 3.50
C LYS A 53 -14.02 -5.50 2.09
N TRP A 54 -12.76 -5.18 1.79
CA TRP A 54 -12.36 -4.57 0.53
C TRP A 54 -11.86 -5.62 -0.46
N LYS A 55 -12.44 -5.65 -1.64
CA LYS A 55 -12.06 -6.53 -2.75
C LYS A 55 -11.29 -5.73 -3.79
N MET A 56 -10.22 -6.26 -4.33
CA MET A 56 -9.43 -5.59 -5.35
C MET A 56 -10.17 -5.60 -6.69
N ALA A 57 -10.57 -4.42 -7.15
CA ALA A 57 -11.29 -4.23 -8.40
C ALA A 57 -10.37 -3.95 -9.58
N TYR A 58 -9.21 -3.33 -9.33
CA TYR A 58 -8.23 -2.96 -10.36
C TYR A 58 -6.83 -2.89 -9.76
N SER A 59 -5.83 -3.26 -10.56
CA SER A 59 -4.42 -3.15 -10.20
C SER A 59 -3.57 -2.90 -11.42
N THR A 60 -2.61 -1.98 -11.31
CA THR A 60 -1.60 -1.71 -12.34
C THR A 60 -0.32 -1.16 -11.70
N VAL A 61 0.77 -1.20 -12.44
CA VAL A 61 2.03 -0.58 -12.03
C VAL A 61 2.26 0.67 -12.88
N LEU A 62 2.46 1.80 -12.23
CA LEU A 62 2.82 3.05 -12.86
C LEU A 62 4.34 3.21 -12.79
N LYS A 63 4.95 3.55 -13.94
CA LYS A 63 6.37 3.87 -14.03
C LYS A 63 6.52 5.37 -14.15
N GLU A 64 7.42 5.94 -13.36
CA GLU A 64 7.81 7.33 -13.53
C GLU A 64 8.71 7.45 -14.77
N LYS A 65 8.33 8.28 -15.75
CA LYS A 65 9.16 8.61 -16.90
C LYS A 65 10.05 9.80 -16.55
N GLY A 66 11.35 9.58 -16.52
CA GLY A 66 12.33 10.64 -16.38
C GLY A 66 13.09 10.64 -15.06
N GLN A 67 14.32 11.13 -15.09
CA GLN A 67 15.21 11.27 -13.94
C GLN A 67 14.93 12.52 -13.09
N GLU A 68 13.85 13.23 -13.34
CA GLU A 68 13.48 14.40 -12.53
C GLU A 68 12.99 13.96 -11.15
N ARG A 69 13.93 13.91 -10.22
CA ARG A 69 13.65 13.75 -8.79
C ARG A 69 12.77 14.91 -8.35
N GLY A 70 11.50 14.63 -8.04
CA GLY A 70 10.65 15.59 -7.36
C GLY A 70 9.27 15.86 -7.93
N MET A 71 8.79 15.15 -8.94
CA MET A 71 7.37 15.21 -9.26
C MET A 71 6.59 14.45 -8.19
N ASP A 72 5.85 15.19 -7.39
CA ASP A 72 4.89 14.59 -6.45
C ASP A 72 3.77 13.95 -7.25
N PHE A 73 3.64 12.64 -7.14
CA PHE A 73 2.46 11.94 -7.65
C PHE A 73 1.21 12.55 -7.01
N PRO A 74 0.13 12.73 -7.81
CA PRO A 74 -1.14 13.15 -7.24
C PRO A 74 -1.56 12.23 -6.10
N SER A 75 -2.17 12.78 -5.07
CA SER A 75 -2.61 12.00 -3.90
C SER A 75 -3.70 10.98 -4.28
N HIS A 76 -3.83 9.92 -3.49
CA HIS A 76 -4.93 8.94 -3.67
C HIS A 76 -6.30 9.61 -3.68
N SER A 77 -6.51 10.64 -2.85
CA SER A 77 -7.77 11.40 -2.85
C SER A 77 -8.01 12.17 -4.15
N HIS A 78 -6.95 12.62 -4.84
CA HIS A 78 -7.06 13.21 -6.16
C HIS A 78 -7.56 12.19 -7.19
N PHE A 79 -6.92 11.01 -7.23
CA PHE A 79 -7.35 9.93 -8.13
C PHE A 79 -8.77 9.47 -7.83
N GLU A 80 -9.15 9.29 -6.56
CA GLU A 80 -10.54 8.95 -6.19
C GLU A 80 -11.54 9.96 -6.76
N LYS A 81 -11.25 11.27 -6.63
CA LYS A 81 -12.12 12.32 -7.17
C LYS A 81 -12.22 12.29 -8.70
N GLN A 82 -11.11 12.06 -9.40
CA GLN A 82 -11.11 12.00 -10.86
C GLN A 82 -11.82 10.74 -11.37
N ILE A 83 -11.55 9.58 -10.78
CA ILE A 83 -12.24 8.34 -11.13
C ILE A 83 -13.73 8.47 -10.89
N ARG A 84 -14.16 9.09 -9.79
CA ARG A 84 -15.58 9.33 -9.48
C ARG A 84 -16.27 10.19 -10.52
N LYS A 85 -15.59 11.17 -11.10
CA LYS A 85 -16.13 12.01 -12.21
C LYS A 85 -16.31 11.21 -13.50
N GLU A 86 -15.44 10.23 -13.77
CA GLU A 86 -15.54 9.37 -14.97
C GLU A 86 -16.62 8.28 -14.82
N LEU A 87 -17.10 8.02 -13.60
CA LEU A 87 -18.16 7.06 -13.37
C LEU A 87 -19.52 7.58 -13.90
N PRO A 88 -20.38 6.70 -14.44
CA PRO A 88 -21.76 7.03 -14.75
C PRO A 88 -22.48 7.63 -13.54
N LYS A 89 -23.40 8.58 -13.76
CA LYS A 89 -24.08 9.32 -12.68
C LYS A 89 -24.69 8.42 -11.60
N HIS A 90 -25.29 7.30 -11.98
CA HIS A 90 -25.90 6.35 -11.05
C HIS A 90 -24.88 5.52 -10.22
N LEU A 91 -23.59 5.52 -10.61
CA LEU A 91 -22.50 4.82 -9.90
C LEU A 91 -21.57 5.77 -9.15
N GLN A 92 -21.79 7.07 -9.19
CA GLN A 92 -20.91 8.03 -8.49
C GLN A 92 -20.93 7.90 -6.97
N GLN A 93 -21.94 7.22 -6.41
CA GLN A 93 -22.05 6.94 -4.97
C GLN A 93 -21.43 5.58 -4.57
N VAL A 94 -20.92 4.81 -5.54
CA VAL A 94 -20.25 3.55 -5.25
C VAL A 94 -19.05 3.79 -4.32
N GLU A 95 -18.97 2.99 -3.27
CA GLU A 95 -17.89 3.07 -2.31
C GLU A 95 -16.65 2.33 -2.86
N PHE A 96 -15.57 3.06 -3.09
CA PHE A 96 -14.28 2.54 -3.51
C PHE A 96 -13.14 3.34 -2.87
N ARG A 97 -11.96 2.76 -2.84
CA ARG A 97 -10.73 3.35 -2.34
C ARG A 97 -9.60 3.17 -3.33
N VAL A 98 -8.76 4.20 -3.46
CA VAL A 98 -7.50 4.13 -4.21
C VAL A 98 -6.36 3.93 -3.22
N ASP A 99 -5.53 2.95 -3.50
CA ASP A 99 -4.28 2.67 -2.79
C ASP A 99 -3.10 2.86 -3.75
N MET A 100 -2.05 3.50 -3.27
CA MET A 100 -0.84 3.78 -4.02
C MET A 100 0.36 3.44 -3.14
N ALA A 101 1.06 2.37 -3.48
CA ALA A 101 2.25 1.94 -2.76
C ALA A 101 3.49 2.21 -3.62
N PRO A 102 4.41 3.09 -3.19
CA PRO A 102 5.68 3.25 -3.87
C PRO A 102 6.49 1.97 -3.72
N LEU A 103 7.06 1.50 -4.84
CA LEU A 103 7.97 0.39 -4.92
C LEU A 103 9.29 0.94 -5.46
N ASP A 104 10.31 0.98 -4.66
CA ASP A 104 11.66 1.19 -5.14
C ASP A 104 12.32 -0.19 -5.28
N PRO A 105 12.59 -0.66 -6.52
CA PRO A 105 13.23 -1.95 -6.72
C PRO A 105 14.72 -1.93 -6.33
N ARG A 106 15.28 -0.75 -6.04
CA ARG A 106 16.67 -0.61 -5.66
C ARG A 106 16.82 -0.78 -4.16
N PRO A 107 17.88 -1.44 -3.70
CA PRO A 107 18.21 -1.52 -2.28
C PRO A 107 18.42 -0.10 -1.71
N ASP A 108 17.94 0.16 -0.48
CA ASP A 108 18.14 1.45 0.18
C ASP A 108 19.66 1.74 0.27
N PRO A 109 20.11 2.92 -0.18
CA PRO A 109 21.51 3.32 -0.04
C PRO A 109 22.03 3.27 1.41
N LYS A 110 21.13 3.34 2.40
CA LYS A 110 21.48 3.17 3.82
C LYS A 110 21.79 1.73 4.17
N ASP A 111 21.10 0.76 3.55
CA ASP A 111 21.39 -0.66 3.71
C ASP A 111 22.68 -1.06 3.01
N GLN A 112 23.06 -0.39 1.93
CA GLN A 112 24.32 -0.63 1.21
C GLN A 112 25.56 -0.26 2.05
N ARG A 113 25.46 0.70 2.99
CA ARG A 113 26.59 1.09 3.86
C ARG A 113 26.91 0.03 4.92
N GLY A 114 25.98 -0.86 5.23
CA GLY A 114 26.16 -1.92 6.23
C GLY A 114 26.50 -3.29 5.65
N ASN A 115 25.99 -3.62 4.47
CA ASN A 115 26.18 -4.91 3.79
C ASN A 115 26.26 -4.70 2.28
N PRO A 116 27.41 -4.29 1.73
CA PRO A 116 27.57 -4.18 0.28
C PRO A 116 27.39 -5.56 -0.38
N LEU A 117 26.61 -5.60 -1.45
CA LEU A 117 26.51 -6.80 -2.28
C LEU A 117 27.76 -6.90 -3.14
N TYR A 118 28.54 -7.95 -2.91
CA TYR A 118 29.73 -8.21 -3.68
C TYR A 118 29.40 -9.11 -4.87
N VAL A 119 29.84 -8.72 -6.05
CA VAL A 119 29.73 -9.50 -7.28
C VAL A 119 31.09 -10.07 -7.64
N TYR A 120 31.19 -11.41 -7.76
CA TYR A 120 32.40 -12.08 -8.20
C TYR A 120 32.37 -12.24 -9.73
N ASP A 121 33.36 -11.68 -10.42
CA ASP A 121 33.59 -11.89 -11.84
C ASP A 121 34.55 -13.07 -12.05
N PRO A 122 34.09 -14.19 -12.60
CA PRO A 122 34.94 -15.36 -12.84
C PRO A 122 35.99 -15.14 -13.95
N GLY A 123 35.77 -14.17 -14.86
CA GLY A 123 36.67 -13.84 -15.95
C GLY A 123 37.93 -13.12 -15.47
N THR A 124 37.75 -12.13 -14.63
CA THR A 124 38.84 -11.33 -14.03
C THR A 124 39.28 -11.85 -12.70
N ARG A 125 38.52 -12.78 -12.07
CA ARG A 125 38.72 -13.30 -10.70
C ARG A 125 38.73 -12.19 -9.64
N THR A 126 37.97 -11.14 -9.86
CA THR A 126 37.88 -10.01 -8.94
C THR A 126 36.50 -9.97 -8.29
N VAL A 127 36.44 -9.33 -7.13
CA VAL A 127 35.19 -9.05 -6.40
C VAL A 127 35.00 -7.54 -6.39
N SER A 128 33.86 -7.05 -6.88
CA SER A 128 33.53 -5.63 -6.87
C SER A 128 32.06 -5.41 -6.56
N THR A 129 31.70 -4.16 -6.25
CA THR A 129 30.31 -3.70 -6.12
C THR A 129 29.82 -2.98 -7.37
N GLU A 130 30.73 -2.55 -8.26
CA GLU A 130 30.46 -1.72 -9.44
C GLU A 130 29.46 -2.32 -10.45
N PRO A 131 29.56 -3.62 -10.81
CA PRO A 131 28.62 -4.20 -11.78
C PRO A 131 27.16 -4.21 -11.31
N LEU A 132 26.95 -4.16 -9.98
CA LEU A 132 25.60 -4.08 -9.42
C LEU A 132 25.06 -2.65 -9.53
N GLU A 133 25.91 -1.63 -9.31
CA GLU A 133 25.53 -0.22 -9.43
C GLU A 133 25.10 0.11 -10.86
N GLU A 134 25.87 -0.32 -11.87
CA GLU A 134 25.50 -0.16 -13.27
C GLU A 134 24.15 -0.83 -13.61
N PHE A 135 23.91 -2.04 -13.09
CA PHE A 135 22.64 -2.72 -13.27
C PHE A 135 21.47 -2.00 -12.58
N LEU A 136 21.69 -1.48 -11.36
CA LEU A 136 20.68 -0.74 -10.62
C LEU A 136 20.30 0.59 -11.29
N ASP A 137 21.24 1.22 -11.99
CA ASP A 137 20.98 2.44 -12.77
C ASP A 137 20.07 2.20 -13.99
N LEU A 138 20.01 0.95 -14.49
CA LEU A 138 19.08 0.55 -15.56
C LEU A 138 17.66 0.30 -15.04
N LEU A 139 17.49 0.11 -13.74
CA LEU A 139 16.16 -0.10 -13.16
C LEU A 139 15.39 1.23 -13.08
N PRO A 140 14.08 1.22 -13.36
CA PRO A 140 13.26 2.40 -13.18
C PRO A 140 13.33 2.88 -11.72
N THR A 141 13.61 4.17 -11.53
CA THR A 141 13.88 4.75 -10.24
C THR A 141 12.69 4.72 -9.28
N ARG A 142 11.48 4.66 -9.81
CA ARG A 142 10.27 4.65 -8.98
C ARG A 142 9.13 3.95 -9.70
N LEU A 143 8.62 2.92 -9.07
CA LEU A 143 7.39 2.24 -9.45
C LEU A 143 6.32 2.56 -8.41
N ILE A 144 5.08 2.71 -8.84
CA ILE A 144 3.94 2.83 -7.95
C ILE A 144 2.95 1.73 -8.27
N GLN A 145 2.70 0.87 -7.29
CA GLN A 145 1.60 -0.06 -7.36
C GLN A 145 0.30 0.72 -7.13
N PHE A 146 -0.49 0.88 -8.17
CA PHE A 146 -1.79 1.54 -8.11
C PHE A 146 -2.89 0.48 -8.02
N ARG A 147 -3.79 0.59 -7.04
CA ARG A 147 -4.88 -0.37 -6.81
C ARG A 147 -6.18 0.36 -6.51
N ILE A 148 -7.28 -0.24 -6.94
CA ILE A 148 -8.62 0.18 -6.53
C ILE A 148 -9.28 -0.97 -5.80
N TYR A 149 -9.87 -0.65 -4.66
CA TYR A 149 -10.65 -1.57 -3.87
C TYR A 149 -12.11 -1.12 -3.81
N SER A 150 -13.04 -2.07 -3.91
CA SER A 150 -14.47 -1.88 -3.75
C SER A 150 -15.04 -2.86 -2.72
N LEU A 151 -16.28 -2.67 -2.29
CA LEU A 151 -16.92 -3.58 -1.33
C LEU A 151 -17.30 -4.93 -1.92
N ASP A 152 -17.50 -4.97 -3.25
CA ASP A 152 -17.84 -6.18 -4.00
C ASP A 152 -17.31 -6.07 -5.44
N HIS A 153 -17.42 -7.16 -6.21
CA HIS A 153 -16.92 -7.26 -7.58
C HIS A 153 -17.90 -6.80 -8.67
N ARG A 154 -19.11 -6.32 -8.29
CA ARG A 154 -20.15 -5.95 -9.27
C ARG A 154 -19.78 -4.79 -10.18
N HIS A 155 -18.89 -3.93 -9.73
CA HIS A 155 -18.49 -2.71 -10.43
C HIS A 155 -17.05 -2.72 -10.94
N ASP A 156 -16.34 -3.85 -10.86
CA ASP A 156 -14.92 -3.95 -11.23
C ASP A 156 -14.65 -3.45 -12.66
N ALA A 157 -15.44 -3.90 -13.64
CA ALA A 157 -15.26 -3.51 -15.04
C ALA A 157 -15.45 -2.00 -15.26
N VAL A 158 -16.37 -1.38 -14.54
CA VAL A 158 -16.63 0.07 -14.66
C VAL A 158 -15.55 0.87 -13.96
N LEU A 159 -15.13 0.44 -12.78
CA LEU A 159 -14.02 1.04 -12.03
C LEU A 159 -12.70 0.94 -12.79
N SER A 160 -12.39 -0.23 -13.37
CA SER A 160 -11.19 -0.45 -14.19
C SER A 160 -11.16 0.48 -15.41
N ARG A 161 -12.29 0.62 -16.12
CA ARG A 161 -12.40 1.52 -17.27
C ARG A 161 -12.21 2.98 -16.87
N ALA A 162 -12.87 3.43 -15.80
CA ALA A 162 -12.72 4.78 -15.29
C ALA A 162 -11.29 5.08 -14.84
N ALA A 163 -10.64 4.12 -14.16
CA ALA A 163 -9.22 4.21 -13.79
C ALA A 163 -8.32 4.35 -15.02
N GLY A 164 -8.48 3.48 -16.01
CA GLY A 164 -7.70 3.55 -17.27
C GLY A 164 -7.86 4.90 -17.96
N THR A 165 -9.08 5.44 -18.01
CA THR A 165 -9.34 6.77 -18.59
C THR A 165 -8.60 7.88 -17.84
N VAL A 166 -8.61 7.85 -16.50
CA VAL A 166 -7.92 8.85 -15.66
C VAL A 166 -6.41 8.72 -15.81
N LEU A 167 -5.88 7.51 -15.74
CA LEU A 167 -4.42 7.27 -15.85
C LEU A 167 -3.89 7.68 -17.23
N ASN A 168 -4.62 7.42 -18.31
CA ASN A 168 -4.24 7.83 -19.67
C ASN A 168 -4.32 9.36 -19.90
N LYS A 169 -5.15 10.08 -19.14
CA LYS A 169 -5.24 11.56 -19.18
C LYS A 169 -4.20 12.24 -18.32
N THR A 170 -3.56 11.52 -17.40
CA THR A 170 -2.50 12.07 -16.57
C THR A 170 -1.27 12.32 -17.45
N PRO A 171 -0.59 13.50 -17.33
CA PRO A 171 0.52 13.85 -18.23
C PRO A 171 1.55 12.73 -18.36
N SER A 172 2.19 12.67 -19.50
CA SER A 172 3.02 11.61 -20.08
C SER A 172 4.24 11.12 -19.28
N SER A 173 4.29 11.40 -18.00
CA SER A 173 5.29 10.85 -17.05
C SER A 173 4.93 9.47 -16.50
N ILE A 174 3.73 8.93 -16.85
CA ILE A 174 3.22 7.69 -16.28
C ILE A 174 2.89 6.70 -17.41
N GLU A 175 3.52 5.54 -17.44
CA GLU A 175 3.10 4.39 -18.25
C GLU A 175 2.37 3.39 -17.38
N SER A 176 1.15 3.01 -17.78
CA SER A 176 0.42 1.91 -17.17
C SER A 176 0.67 0.61 -17.93
N HIS A 177 1.10 -0.44 -17.24
CA HIS A 177 1.14 -1.79 -17.76
C HIS A 177 0.01 -2.60 -17.12
N SER A 178 -0.94 -3.01 -17.91
CA SER A 178 -2.00 -3.97 -17.57
C SER A 178 -1.58 -5.38 -17.94
#